data_85212ec7bb5259f959634745981476d9
#
_entry.id   85212ec7bb5259f959634745981476d9
#
_cell.length_a   1.000
_cell.length_b   1.000
_cell.length_c   1.000
_cell.angle_alpha   90.00
_cell.angle_beta   90.00
_cell.angle_gamma   90.00
#
_symmetry.space_group_name_H-M   'P 1'
#
loop_
_entity.id
_entity.type
_entity.pdbx_description
1 polymer ?
#
loop_
_entity_poly.entity_id
_entity_poly.type
_entity_poly.pdbx_seq_one_letter_code
_entity_poly.pdbx_strand_id
1 'polypeptide(L)'
;HSYNDKNMTLKLLQGEGVVLSSPPNNCSDKTTIELELLESIGTRIKKEDVELVEKYNENVAEQYYHILDQFSLKCNKEEIDNIVFDIKIIVESEKKKHNRPRPMELGKDQGFNINESVQYNNTSSYPSGHATESMFLSLYFSDRYPLYKTIFMETAKKISNSRLISSNNYPTDNLAGQTLAYILYSKYQEQ
;
A
#
# COMPACT_ATOMS: atom_id res chain seq x y z
N HIS A 1 -15.76 -18.09 0.77
CA HIS A 1 -14.85 -19.18 0.42
C HIS A 1 -13.71 -19.18 1.42
N SER A 2 -13.56 -20.26 2.18
CA SER A 2 -12.37 -20.46 2.99
C SER A 2 -11.18 -20.62 2.04
N TYR A 3 -10.22 -19.75 2.18
CA TYR A 3 -8.96 -19.86 1.48
C TYR A 3 -8.29 -21.17 1.88
N ASN A 4 -8.06 -22.03 0.92
CA ASN A 4 -7.50 -23.34 1.20
C ASN A 4 -5.96 -23.20 1.22
N ASP A 5 -5.32 -23.52 2.33
CA ASP A 5 -3.85 -23.49 2.53
C ASP A 5 -3.06 -24.10 1.38
N LYS A 6 -3.67 -25.02 0.63
CA LYS A 6 -3.05 -25.69 -0.51
C LYS A 6 -2.80 -24.77 -1.72
N ASN A 7 -3.47 -23.61 -1.77
CA ASN A 7 -3.37 -22.65 -2.88
C ASN A 7 -2.55 -21.42 -2.52
N MET A 8 -1.98 -21.34 -1.30
CA MET A 8 -1.18 -20.21 -0.88
C MET A 8 0.17 -20.20 -1.57
N THR A 9 0.43 -19.13 -2.36
CA THR A 9 1.73 -18.88 -3.00
C THR A 9 2.75 -18.41 -1.97
N LEU A 10 2.32 -17.60 -0.98
CA LEU A 10 3.14 -17.14 0.14
C LEU A 10 2.84 -17.99 1.36
N LYS A 11 3.54 -19.11 1.51
CA LYS A 11 3.40 -20.01 2.68
C LYS A 11 3.72 -19.38 4.03
N LEU A 12 4.05 -18.14 4.03
CA LEU A 12 4.38 -17.28 5.17
C LEU A 12 3.28 -17.14 6.20
N LEU A 13 2.03 -17.34 5.78
CA LEU A 13 0.87 -17.20 6.65
C LEU A 13 0.72 -18.34 7.64
N GLN A 14 1.50 -19.41 7.46
CA GLN A 14 1.46 -20.58 8.34
C GLN A 14 2.43 -20.43 9.52
N GLY A 15 2.01 -19.72 10.56
CA GLY A 15 2.57 -19.84 11.89
C GLY A 15 3.68 -18.88 12.30
N GLU A 16 4.26 -18.08 11.41
CA GLU A 16 5.21 -17.04 11.81
C GLU A 16 4.61 -15.66 11.57
N GLY A 17 4.18 -15.02 12.65
CA GLY A 17 3.65 -13.67 12.59
C GLY A 17 4.68 -12.67 12.06
N VAL A 18 4.29 -11.86 11.09
CA VAL A 18 5.06 -10.68 10.74
C VAL A 18 4.94 -9.70 11.90
N VAL A 19 6.07 -9.15 12.36
CA VAL A 19 6.09 -8.15 13.42
C VAL A 19 6.32 -6.78 12.80
N LEU A 20 5.26 -5.94 12.81
CA LEU A 20 5.37 -4.52 12.50
C LEU A 20 5.35 -3.72 13.81
N SER A 21 6.10 -2.63 13.84
CA SER A 21 5.98 -1.65 14.92
C SER A 21 4.57 -1.07 14.96
N SER A 22 4.08 -0.73 16.14
CA SER A 22 2.81 -0.05 16.27
C SER A 22 2.85 1.32 15.57
N PRO A 23 1.73 1.78 14.99
CA PRO A 23 1.66 3.13 14.44
C PRO A 23 1.83 4.17 15.55
N PRO A 24 2.17 5.43 15.22
CA PRO A 24 2.15 6.52 16.19
C PRO A 24 0.79 6.61 16.87
N ASN A 25 0.80 6.92 18.17
CA ASN A 25 -0.43 7.13 18.93
C ASN A 25 -1.28 8.24 18.30
N ASN A 26 -2.60 8.09 18.32
CA ASN A 26 -3.54 9.03 17.72
C ASN A 26 -3.38 10.48 18.25
N CYS A 27 -2.95 10.65 19.49
CA CYS A 27 -2.75 11.94 20.13
C CYS A 27 -1.28 12.37 20.21
N SER A 28 -0.38 11.68 19.51
CA SER A 28 1.04 12.00 19.52
C SER A 28 1.38 13.21 18.66
N ASP A 29 2.49 13.85 18.95
CA ASP A 29 3.03 14.95 18.14
C ASP A 29 3.30 14.49 16.70
N LYS A 30 3.79 13.27 16.54
CA LYS A 30 4.03 12.70 15.21
C LYS A 30 2.75 12.58 14.38
N THR A 31 1.66 12.14 14.96
CA THR A 31 0.36 12.09 14.29
C THR A 31 -0.13 13.50 13.92
N THR A 32 0.04 14.47 14.81
CA THR A 32 -0.28 15.87 14.52
C THR A 32 0.51 16.40 13.33
N ILE A 33 1.82 16.13 13.28
CA ILE A 33 2.68 16.52 12.15
C ILE A 33 2.23 15.87 10.84
N GLU A 34 1.87 14.60 10.88
CA GLU A 34 1.36 13.90 9.69
C GLU A 34 0.02 14.48 9.21
N LEU A 35 -0.89 14.83 10.12
CA LEU A 35 -2.16 15.47 9.78
C LEU A 35 -1.94 16.88 9.21
N GLU A 36 -1.01 17.65 9.75
CA GLU A 36 -0.63 18.96 9.20
C GLU A 36 -0.10 18.83 7.77
N LEU A 37 0.73 17.82 7.52
CA LEU A 37 1.24 17.54 6.18
C LEU A 37 0.11 17.22 5.20
N LEU A 38 -0.83 16.35 5.58
CA LEU A 38 -1.96 15.99 4.73
C LEU A 38 -2.89 17.16 4.47
N GLU A 39 -3.14 18.01 5.45
CA GLU A 39 -3.89 19.26 5.28
C GLU A 39 -3.19 20.19 4.30
N SER A 40 -1.88 20.34 4.41
CA SER A 40 -1.06 21.13 3.48
C SER A 40 -1.11 20.58 2.06
N ILE A 41 -1.00 19.26 1.88
CA ILE A 41 -1.14 18.62 0.57
C ILE A 41 -2.51 18.94 -0.03
N GLY A 42 -3.58 18.84 0.77
CA GLY A 42 -4.94 19.11 0.35
C GLY A 42 -5.16 20.51 -0.21
N THR A 43 -4.44 21.51 0.30
CA THR A 43 -4.53 22.90 -0.20
C THR A 43 -3.84 23.11 -1.56
N ARG A 44 -3.04 22.16 -2.02
CA ARG A 44 -2.22 22.23 -3.23
C ARG A 44 -2.64 21.24 -4.32
N ILE A 45 -3.75 20.55 -4.13
CA ILE A 45 -4.24 19.55 -5.07
C ILE A 45 -4.59 20.23 -6.39
N LYS A 46 -4.06 19.67 -7.48
CA LYS A 46 -4.31 20.08 -8.87
C LYS A 46 -5.16 19.01 -9.57
N LYS A 47 -5.67 19.35 -10.77
CA LYS A 47 -6.43 18.41 -11.59
C LYS A 47 -5.65 17.13 -11.90
N GLU A 48 -4.35 17.25 -12.17
CA GLU A 48 -3.46 16.13 -12.44
C GLU A 48 -3.34 15.18 -11.25
N ASP A 49 -3.39 15.71 -10.01
CA ASP A 49 -3.34 14.93 -8.79
C ASP A 49 -4.62 14.08 -8.63
N VAL A 50 -5.78 14.65 -8.96
CA VAL A 50 -7.06 13.93 -8.92
C VAL A 50 -7.05 12.79 -9.93
N GLU A 51 -6.57 13.02 -11.14
CA GLU A 51 -6.43 12.00 -12.17
C GLU A 51 -5.48 10.88 -11.73
N LEU A 52 -4.38 11.22 -11.06
CA LEU A 52 -3.42 10.28 -10.52
C LEU A 52 -4.06 9.38 -9.43
N VAL A 53 -4.82 10.00 -8.53
CA VAL A 53 -5.54 9.27 -7.47
C VAL A 53 -6.53 8.28 -8.07
N GLU A 54 -7.32 8.70 -9.04
CA GLU A 54 -8.27 7.83 -9.73
C GLU A 54 -7.57 6.66 -10.41
N LYS A 55 -6.45 6.94 -11.09
CA LYS A 55 -5.66 5.92 -11.78
C LYS A 55 -5.14 4.84 -10.83
N TYR A 56 -4.64 5.23 -9.66
CA TYR A 56 -3.95 4.31 -8.74
C TYR A 56 -4.83 3.78 -7.61
N ASN A 57 -6.09 4.18 -7.55
CA ASN A 57 -6.95 3.79 -6.44
C ASN A 57 -7.43 2.34 -6.50
N GLU A 58 -7.57 1.80 -7.69
CA GLU A 58 -8.10 0.46 -7.90
C GLU A 58 -7.03 -0.63 -7.84
N ASN A 59 -7.06 -1.54 -8.75
CA ASN A 59 -6.20 -2.72 -8.77
C ASN A 59 -4.73 -2.35 -8.99
N VAL A 60 -3.90 -2.51 -7.95
CA VAL A 60 -2.47 -2.24 -8.02
C VAL A 60 -1.78 -3.10 -9.09
N ALA A 61 -2.12 -4.39 -9.19
CA ALA A 61 -1.51 -5.30 -10.16
C ALA A 61 -1.71 -4.84 -11.61
N GLU A 62 -2.85 -4.23 -11.94
CA GLU A 62 -3.12 -3.71 -13.28
C GLU A 62 -2.10 -2.68 -13.72
N GLN A 63 -1.59 -1.85 -12.81
CA GLN A 63 -0.55 -0.86 -13.13
C GLN A 63 0.73 -1.53 -13.61
N TYR A 64 1.07 -2.66 -13.02
CA TYR A 64 2.25 -3.44 -13.41
C TYR A 64 2.02 -4.20 -14.72
N TYR A 65 0.82 -4.74 -14.94
CA TYR A 65 0.48 -5.38 -16.21
C TYR A 65 0.57 -4.40 -17.38
N HIS A 66 0.15 -3.16 -17.23
CA HIS A 66 0.31 -2.12 -18.24
C HIS A 66 1.78 -1.86 -18.57
N ILE A 67 2.64 -1.79 -17.55
CA ILE A 67 4.09 -1.61 -17.76
C ILE A 67 4.67 -2.80 -18.51
N LEU A 68 4.34 -4.02 -18.09
CA LEU A 68 4.81 -5.23 -18.74
C LEU A 68 4.40 -5.28 -20.20
N ASP A 69 3.14 -4.98 -20.51
CA ASP A 69 2.63 -4.93 -21.87
C ASP A 69 3.34 -3.87 -22.71
N GLN A 70 3.58 -2.69 -22.15
CA GLN A 70 4.29 -1.59 -22.82
C GLN A 70 5.69 -2.00 -23.30
N PHE A 71 6.40 -2.80 -22.51
CA PHE A 71 7.75 -3.25 -22.81
C PHE A 71 7.83 -4.67 -23.33
N SER A 72 6.69 -5.29 -23.67
CA SER A 72 6.60 -6.68 -24.15
C SER A 72 7.23 -7.68 -23.19
N LEU A 73 7.11 -7.45 -21.91
CA LEU A 73 7.59 -8.33 -20.85
C LEU A 73 6.48 -9.29 -20.41
N LYS A 74 6.88 -10.50 -20.07
CA LYS A 74 5.94 -11.57 -19.70
C LYS A 74 5.83 -11.74 -18.20
N CYS A 75 4.66 -12.17 -17.74
CA CYS A 75 4.45 -12.65 -16.38
C CYS A 75 3.36 -13.72 -16.35
N ASN A 76 3.36 -14.50 -15.30
CA ASN A 76 2.26 -15.40 -14.98
C ASN A 76 1.23 -14.63 -14.14
N LYS A 77 0.14 -14.18 -14.77
CA LYS A 77 -0.91 -13.40 -14.10
C LYS A 77 -1.58 -14.17 -12.95
N GLU A 78 -1.76 -15.46 -13.11
CA GLU A 78 -2.33 -16.30 -12.05
C GLU A 78 -1.44 -16.29 -10.80
N GLU A 79 -0.13 -16.45 -10.98
CA GLU A 79 0.83 -16.37 -9.87
C GLU A 79 0.79 -14.99 -9.20
N ILE A 80 0.78 -13.92 -9.98
CA ILE A 80 0.70 -12.56 -9.45
C ILE A 80 -0.60 -12.33 -8.68
N ASP A 81 -1.72 -12.76 -9.22
CA ASP A 81 -3.02 -12.61 -8.55
C ASP A 81 -3.06 -13.39 -7.23
N ASN A 82 -2.46 -14.57 -7.18
CA ASN A 82 -2.33 -15.36 -5.94
C ASN A 82 -1.45 -14.65 -4.90
N ILE A 83 -0.32 -14.09 -5.34
CA ILE A 83 0.56 -13.31 -4.46
C ILE A 83 -0.18 -12.11 -3.88
N VAL A 84 -0.85 -11.34 -4.72
CA VAL A 84 -1.61 -10.16 -4.28
C VAL A 84 -2.72 -10.54 -3.31
N PHE A 85 -3.40 -11.64 -3.56
CA PHE A 85 -4.43 -12.17 -2.66
C PHE A 85 -3.85 -12.50 -1.28
N ASP A 86 -2.71 -13.18 -1.22
CA ASP A 86 -2.02 -13.49 0.02
C ASP A 86 -1.58 -12.23 0.77
N ILE A 87 -1.05 -11.25 0.06
CA ILE A 87 -0.68 -9.94 0.64
C ILE A 87 -1.91 -9.27 1.28
N LYS A 88 -3.05 -9.28 0.60
CA LYS A 88 -4.29 -8.69 1.13
C LYS A 88 -4.72 -9.34 2.44
N ILE A 89 -4.59 -10.66 2.56
CA ILE A 89 -4.90 -11.38 3.81
C ILE A 89 -3.97 -10.93 4.93
N ILE A 90 -2.67 -10.83 4.65
CA ILE A 90 -1.66 -10.41 5.65
C ILE A 90 -1.92 -8.95 6.08
N VAL A 91 -2.12 -8.06 5.13
CA VAL A 91 -2.41 -6.64 5.40
C VAL A 91 -3.68 -6.51 6.24
N GLU A 92 -4.74 -7.22 5.90
CA GLU A 92 -6.00 -7.19 6.64
C GLU A 92 -5.82 -7.65 8.10
N SER A 93 -5.03 -8.70 8.31
CA SER A 93 -4.68 -9.17 9.65
C SER A 93 -3.95 -8.10 10.47
N GLU A 94 -2.97 -7.44 9.87
CA GLU A 94 -2.24 -6.35 10.51
C GLU A 94 -3.13 -5.14 10.79
N LYS A 95 -4.02 -4.79 9.87
CA LYS A 95 -5.00 -3.71 10.06
C LYS A 95 -5.90 -3.94 11.26
N LYS A 96 -6.35 -5.17 11.46
CA LYS A 96 -7.16 -5.55 12.63
C LYS A 96 -6.42 -5.42 13.94
N LYS A 97 -5.13 -5.74 13.96
CA LYS A 97 -4.29 -5.62 15.15
C LYS A 97 -4.12 -4.16 15.59
N HIS A 98 -3.94 -3.26 14.65
CA HIS A 98 -3.57 -1.88 14.95
C HIS A 98 -4.77 -0.93 14.98
N ASN A 99 -5.79 -1.20 14.20
CA ASN A 99 -7.05 -0.47 14.16
C ASN A 99 -6.89 1.07 14.15
N ARG A 100 -5.97 1.57 13.30
CA ARG A 100 -5.69 3.01 13.21
C ARG A 100 -6.80 3.73 12.46
N PRO A 101 -7.39 4.82 13.02
CA PRO A 101 -8.38 5.60 12.28
C PRO A 101 -7.75 6.29 11.08
N ARG A 102 -8.50 6.40 9.98
CA ARG A 102 -8.05 7.10 8.78
C ARG A 102 -7.81 8.59 9.06
N PRO A 103 -6.92 9.24 8.29
CA PRO A 103 -6.60 10.66 8.50
C PRO A 103 -7.81 11.59 8.48
N MET A 104 -8.76 11.36 7.59
CA MET A 104 -9.95 12.19 7.49
C MET A 104 -10.79 12.12 8.78
N GLU A 105 -10.95 10.93 9.34
CA GLU A 105 -11.71 10.69 10.55
C GLU A 105 -11.03 11.35 11.77
N LEU A 106 -9.75 11.04 11.98
CA LEU A 106 -9.00 11.58 13.11
C LEU A 106 -8.75 13.08 12.97
N GLY A 107 -8.44 13.53 11.76
CA GLY A 107 -8.20 14.95 11.49
C GLY A 107 -9.42 15.80 11.78
N LYS A 108 -10.62 15.36 11.42
CA LYS A 108 -11.87 16.02 11.74
C LYS A 108 -12.05 16.18 13.24
N ASP A 109 -11.80 15.14 14.01
CA ASP A 109 -11.92 15.15 15.48
C ASP A 109 -10.90 16.10 16.13
N GLN A 110 -9.74 16.30 15.50
CA GLN A 110 -8.66 17.14 16.01
C GLN A 110 -8.63 18.55 15.39
N GLY A 111 -9.64 18.92 14.60
CA GLY A 111 -9.79 20.26 14.05
C GLY A 111 -8.98 20.54 12.78
N PHE A 112 -8.50 19.51 12.10
CA PHE A 112 -7.85 19.64 10.80
C PHE A 112 -8.85 19.62 9.66
N ASN A 113 -8.58 20.39 8.61
CA ASN A 113 -9.33 20.35 7.36
C ASN A 113 -8.65 19.39 6.40
N ILE A 114 -8.97 18.11 6.52
CA ILE A 114 -8.49 17.06 5.62
C ILE A 114 -9.51 16.90 4.49
N ASN A 115 -9.03 17.00 3.25
CA ASN A 115 -9.90 16.84 2.09
C ASN A 115 -10.55 15.46 2.05
N GLU A 116 -11.84 15.43 1.78
CA GLU A 116 -12.52 14.17 1.52
C GLU A 116 -11.98 13.55 0.24
N SER A 117 -11.47 12.34 0.38
CA SER A 117 -11.12 11.53 -0.77
C SER A 117 -12.39 11.16 -1.55
N VAL A 118 -12.31 11.20 -2.87
CA VAL A 118 -13.38 10.70 -3.76
C VAL A 118 -13.71 9.23 -3.44
N GLN A 119 -12.76 8.51 -2.85
CA GLN A 119 -12.92 7.11 -2.49
C GLN A 119 -12.42 6.89 -1.05
N TYR A 120 -13.28 7.23 -0.12
CA TYR A 120 -13.03 7.00 1.30
C TYR A 120 -13.08 5.51 1.64
N ASN A 121 -12.05 5.04 2.29
CA ASN A 121 -11.99 3.69 2.82
C ASN A 121 -12.15 3.75 4.35
N ASN A 122 -13.16 3.09 4.90
CA ASN A 122 -13.47 3.11 6.31
C ASN A 122 -12.76 2.01 7.14
N THR A 123 -11.88 1.24 6.52
CA THR A 123 -11.06 0.26 7.25
C THR A 123 -9.88 0.93 7.92
N SER A 124 -9.18 0.21 8.82
CA SER A 124 -7.93 0.70 9.44
C SER A 124 -6.92 1.17 8.39
N SER A 125 -6.25 2.28 8.67
CA SER A 125 -5.28 2.85 7.73
C SER A 125 -3.92 2.16 7.75
N TYR A 126 -3.55 1.51 8.85
CA TYR A 126 -2.21 0.99 9.09
C TYR A 126 -2.19 -0.55 9.06
N PRO A 127 -1.29 -1.16 8.31
CA PRO A 127 -0.42 -0.57 7.28
C PRO A 127 -1.17 -0.28 5.97
N SER A 128 -0.58 0.52 5.08
CA SER A 128 -1.14 0.77 3.75
C SER A 128 -1.07 -0.49 2.88
N GLY A 129 -2.22 -0.96 2.40
CA GLY A 129 -2.29 -2.09 1.48
C GLY A 129 -1.71 -1.77 0.11
N HIS A 130 -2.02 -0.60 -0.43
CA HIS A 130 -1.47 -0.13 -1.71
C HIS A 130 0.06 -0.04 -1.68
N ALA A 131 0.62 0.49 -0.59
CA ALA A 131 2.07 0.57 -0.43
C ALA A 131 2.71 -0.81 -0.32
N THR A 132 2.07 -1.75 0.37
CA THR A 132 2.56 -3.13 0.50
C THR A 132 2.56 -3.85 -0.85
N GLU A 133 1.42 -3.84 -1.54
CA GLU A 133 1.27 -4.52 -2.83
C GLU A 133 2.21 -3.94 -3.88
N SER A 134 2.27 -2.62 -3.99
CA SER A 134 3.10 -1.96 -5.01
C SER A 134 4.59 -2.17 -4.75
N MET A 135 5.05 -2.08 -3.53
CA MET A 135 6.46 -2.32 -3.23
C MET A 135 6.84 -3.79 -3.46
N PHE A 136 5.99 -4.72 -3.05
CA PHE A 136 6.23 -6.15 -3.29
C PHE A 136 6.36 -6.45 -4.80
N LEU A 137 5.40 -5.98 -5.60
CA LEU A 137 5.42 -6.20 -7.04
C LEU A 137 6.61 -5.51 -7.71
N SER A 138 7.01 -4.33 -7.22
CA SER A 138 8.21 -3.65 -7.73
C SER A 138 9.47 -4.43 -7.46
N LEU A 139 9.62 -5.01 -6.29
CA LEU A 139 10.75 -5.89 -5.95
C LEU A 139 10.72 -7.16 -6.80
N TYR A 140 9.56 -7.78 -6.93
CA TYR A 140 9.35 -8.99 -7.71
C TYR A 140 9.74 -8.79 -9.19
N PHE A 141 9.21 -7.75 -9.84
CA PHE A 141 9.49 -7.49 -11.24
C PHE A 141 10.90 -6.92 -11.49
N SER A 142 11.44 -6.17 -10.53
CA SER A 142 12.82 -5.66 -10.63
C SER A 142 13.86 -6.78 -10.63
N ASP A 143 13.61 -7.85 -9.90
CA ASP A 143 14.49 -9.04 -9.91
C ASP A 143 14.41 -9.81 -11.22
N ARG A 144 13.23 -9.89 -11.82
CA ARG A 144 13.01 -10.56 -13.10
C ARG A 144 13.50 -9.73 -14.28
N TYR A 145 13.34 -8.43 -14.20
CA TYR A 145 13.64 -7.49 -15.27
C TYR A 145 14.48 -6.33 -14.76
N PRO A 146 15.76 -6.58 -14.41
CA PRO A 146 16.61 -5.56 -13.75
C PRO A 146 16.78 -4.27 -14.53
N LEU A 147 16.73 -4.32 -15.86
CA LEU A 147 16.83 -3.14 -16.72
C LEU A 147 15.66 -2.16 -16.53
N TYR A 148 14.53 -2.64 -16.01
CA TYR A 148 13.31 -1.84 -15.80
C TYR A 148 13.08 -1.50 -14.33
N LYS A 149 14.02 -1.77 -13.46
CA LYS A 149 13.93 -1.54 -12.01
C LYS A 149 13.46 -0.14 -11.67
N THR A 150 14.03 0.88 -12.32
CA THR A 150 13.67 2.28 -12.06
C THR A 150 12.18 2.52 -12.31
N ILE A 151 11.65 1.99 -13.40
CA ILE A 151 10.23 2.15 -13.75
C ILE A 151 9.32 1.51 -12.69
N PHE A 152 9.64 0.29 -12.27
CA PHE A 152 8.85 -0.41 -11.25
C PHE A 152 8.89 0.32 -9.89
N MET A 153 10.08 0.74 -9.46
CA MET A 153 10.23 1.45 -8.18
C MET A 153 9.56 2.84 -8.20
N GLU A 154 9.63 3.56 -9.32
CA GLU A 154 8.91 4.83 -9.50
C GLU A 154 7.39 4.62 -9.46
N THR A 155 6.89 3.52 -9.99
CA THR A 155 5.47 3.17 -9.95
C THR A 155 5.01 2.96 -8.51
N ALA A 156 5.77 2.22 -7.70
CA ALA A 156 5.46 2.04 -6.27
C ALA A 156 5.42 3.39 -5.54
N LYS A 157 6.35 4.29 -5.83
CA LYS A 157 6.39 5.64 -5.26
C LYS A 157 5.15 6.45 -5.63
N LYS A 158 4.75 6.44 -6.89
CA LYS A 158 3.53 7.14 -7.36
C LYS A 158 2.27 6.59 -6.70
N ILE A 159 2.16 5.28 -6.56
CA ILE A 159 1.03 4.64 -5.89
C ILE A 159 0.97 5.05 -4.42
N SER A 160 2.08 4.99 -3.69
CA SER A 160 2.15 5.43 -2.30
C SER A 160 1.82 6.92 -2.14
N ASN A 161 2.35 7.77 -3.02
CA ASN A 161 2.05 9.21 -2.99
C ASN A 161 0.56 9.49 -3.25
N SER A 162 -0.08 8.72 -4.12
CA SER A 162 -1.52 8.88 -4.37
C SER A 162 -2.36 8.67 -3.10
N ARG A 163 -1.90 7.85 -2.17
CA ARG A 163 -2.58 7.61 -0.88
C ARG A 163 -2.50 8.81 0.06
N LEU A 164 -1.43 9.59 -0.03
CA LEU A 164 -1.27 10.85 0.72
C LEU A 164 -2.13 11.96 0.10
N ILE A 165 -2.11 12.09 -1.22
CA ILE A 165 -2.90 13.07 -1.97
C ILE A 165 -4.40 12.86 -1.71
N SER A 166 -4.85 11.62 -1.67
CA SER A 166 -6.24 11.26 -1.40
C SER A 166 -6.62 11.29 0.08
N SER A 167 -5.66 11.57 0.98
CA SER A 167 -5.84 11.56 2.43
C SER A 167 -6.34 10.22 2.99
N ASN A 168 -6.09 9.13 2.29
CA ASN A 168 -6.47 7.79 2.77
C ASN A 168 -5.49 7.25 3.82
N ASN A 169 -4.21 7.63 3.70
CA ASN A 169 -3.16 7.10 4.56
C ASN A 169 -2.26 8.20 5.12
N TYR A 170 -1.69 7.94 6.29
CA TYR A 170 -0.59 8.74 6.84
C TYR A 170 0.73 8.31 6.18
N PRO A 171 1.76 9.17 6.16
CA PRO A 171 3.10 8.78 5.71
C PRO A 171 3.62 7.51 6.40
N THR A 172 3.39 7.36 7.70
CA THR A 172 3.82 6.17 8.47
C THR A 172 3.08 4.91 8.06
N ASP A 173 1.85 4.98 7.57
CA ASP A 173 1.14 3.84 7.00
C ASP A 173 1.85 3.32 5.75
N ASN A 174 2.29 4.23 4.88
CA ASN A 174 3.02 3.90 3.66
C ASN A 174 4.37 3.26 3.99
N LEU A 175 5.09 3.84 4.94
CA LEU A 175 6.38 3.32 5.38
C LEU A 175 6.24 1.90 5.96
N ALA A 176 5.23 1.68 6.78
CA ALA A 176 4.93 0.36 7.33
C ALA A 176 4.56 -0.65 6.22
N GLY A 177 3.78 -0.21 5.23
CA GLY A 177 3.43 -1.05 4.07
C GLY A 177 4.66 -1.44 3.25
N GLN A 178 5.57 -0.51 3.00
CA GLN A 178 6.83 -0.79 2.32
C GLN A 178 7.72 -1.75 3.13
N THR A 179 7.82 -1.54 4.43
CA THR A 179 8.56 -2.42 5.34
C THR A 179 7.99 -3.84 5.30
N LEU A 180 6.67 -3.96 5.38
CA LEU A 180 5.99 -5.24 5.27
C LEU A 180 6.29 -5.92 3.93
N ALA A 181 6.28 -5.18 2.84
CA ALA A 181 6.62 -5.71 1.51
C ALA A 181 8.04 -6.28 1.44
N TYR A 182 9.01 -5.59 2.01
CA TYR A 182 10.40 -6.09 2.07
C TYR A 182 10.49 -7.38 2.88
N ILE A 183 9.81 -7.46 4.02
CA ILE A 183 9.76 -8.66 4.85
C ILE A 183 9.15 -9.83 4.07
N LEU A 184 8.00 -9.60 3.46
CA LEU A 184 7.28 -10.63 2.69
C LEU A 184 8.08 -11.08 1.48
N TYR A 185 8.71 -10.16 0.76
CA TYR A 185 9.50 -10.48 -0.42
C TYR A 185 10.76 -11.28 -0.04
N SER A 186 11.44 -10.91 1.03
CA SER A 186 12.57 -11.68 1.56
C SER A 186 12.18 -13.13 1.85
N LYS A 187 11.05 -13.33 2.51
CA LYS A 187 10.54 -14.67 2.78
C LYS A 187 10.11 -15.41 1.50
N TYR A 188 9.51 -14.71 0.55
CA TYR A 188 9.16 -15.28 -0.75
C TYR A 188 10.41 -15.84 -1.47
N GLN A 189 11.53 -15.12 -1.41
CA GLN A 189 12.79 -15.56 -2.01
C GLN A 189 13.38 -16.82 -1.37
N GLU A 190 13.05 -17.10 -0.10
CA GLU A 190 13.49 -18.30 0.62
C GLU A 190 12.72 -19.57 0.25
N GLN A 191 11.63 -19.43 -0.50
CA GLN A 191 10.77 -20.56 -0.91
C GLN A 191 11.35 -21.37 -2.07
#